data_fd9794020b9b4664880d5751f2379892
#
_entry.id   fd9794020b9b4664880d5751f2379892
#
_cell.length_a   1.000
_cell.length_b   1.000
_cell.length_c   1.000
_cell.angle_alpha   90.00
_cell.angle_beta   90.00
_cell.angle_gamma   90.00
#
_symmetry.space_group_name_H-M   'P 1'
#
loop_
_entity.id
_entity.type
_entity.pdbx_description
1 polymer ?
#
loop_
_entity_poly.entity_id
_entity_poly.type
_entity_poly.pdbx_seq_one_letter_code
_entity_poly.pdbx_strand_id
1 'polypeptide(L)'
;MKNITFLIAVMVFAAFTTLIAQDHKHGSPHGGIVKTAGAEFHIETVLKGQVMIVYLLDANEKTKTVVGATATALIQTADGKTNTVKLKANGKESFMLNLNKAVKYNKVIITIKTGGKSATASFDLAKKTTVKHADDHKH
;
A
#
# COMPACT_ATOMS: atom_id res chain seq x y z
N MET A 1 -49.41 -27.53 45.79
CA MET A 1 -48.09 -26.86 45.64
C MET A 1 -47.57 -27.16 44.24
N LYS A 2 -47.69 -26.23 43.37
CA LYS A 2 -47.25 -26.43 41.98
C LYS A 2 -46.01 -25.60 41.75
N ASN A 3 -44.87 -26.26 41.61
CA ASN A 3 -43.61 -25.64 41.28
C ASN A 3 -43.57 -25.40 39.79
N ILE A 4 -43.69 -24.13 39.41
CA ILE A 4 -43.50 -23.72 38.04
C ILE A 4 -42.03 -23.33 37.92
N THR A 5 -41.27 -24.25 37.34
CA THR A 5 -39.87 -23.96 36.96
C THR A 5 -39.87 -23.15 35.69
N PHE A 6 -39.57 -21.86 35.81
CA PHE A 6 -39.43 -20.97 34.67
C PHE A 6 -38.04 -21.21 34.05
N LEU A 7 -38.02 -21.93 32.95
CA LEU A 7 -36.79 -22.14 32.16
C LEU A 7 -36.56 -20.91 31.29
N ILE A 8 -35.73 -20.02 31.79
CA ILE A 8 -35.24 -18.86 30.98
C ILE A 8 -34.16 -19.38 30.06
N ALA A 9 -34.53 -19.66 28.83
CA ALA A 9 -33.57 -19.86 27.74
C ALA A 9 -32.93 -18.52 27.36
N VAL A 10 -31.75 -18.25 27.89
CA VAL A 10 -30.92 -17.13 27.44
C VAL A 10 -30.35 -17.50 26.09
N MET A 11 -31.00 -17.01 25.04
CA MET A 11 -30.46 -17.06 23.69
C MET A 11 -29.33 -16.05 23.59
N VAL A 12 -28.10 -16.51 23.79
CA VAL A 12 -26.92 -15.72 23.48
C VAL A 12 -26.78 -15.63 21.96
N PHE A 13 -27.30 -14.57 21.39
CA PHE A 13 -27.05 -14.22 20.00
C PHE A 13 -25.58 -13.75 19.93
N ALA A 14 -24.69 -14.67 19.61
CA ALA A 14 -23.32 -14.31 19.21
C ALA A 14 -23.42 -13.57 17.89
N ALA A 15 -23.44 -12.24 17.97
CA ALA A 15 -23.25 -11.38 16.81
C ALA A 15 -21.82 -11.58 16.33
N PHE A 16 -21.64 -12.48 15.36
CA PHE A 16 -20.43 -12.50 14.56
C PHE A 16 -20.42 -11.21 13.75
N THR A 17 -19.82 -10.18 14.30
CA THR A 17 -19.40 -9.03 13.50
C THR A 17 -18.28 -9.53 12.58
N THR A 18 -18.64 -9.92 11.38
CA THR A 18 -17.68 -10.03 10.30
C THR A 18 -17.09 -8.63 10.12
N LEU A 19 -15.86 -8.44 10.60
CA LEU A 19 -15.03 -7.34 10.16
C LEU A 19 -14.81 -7.56 8.67
N ILE A 20 -15.73 -7.01 7.88
CA ILE A 20 -15.46 -6.79 6.47
C ILE A 20 -14.31 -5.80 6.49
N ALA A 21 -13.10 -6.28 6.20
CA ALA A 21 -12.02 -5.39 5.81
C ALA A 21 -12.57 -4.62 4.61
N GLN A 22 -13.05 -3.40 4.88
CA GLN A 22 -13.39 -2.48 3.80
C GLN A 22 -12.08 -2.28 3.06
N ASP A 23 -12.03 -2.83 1.87
CA ASP A 23 -11.07 -2.45 0.86
C ASP A 23 -11.38 -0.98 0.58
N HIS A 24 -10.79 -0.11 1.41
CA HIS A 24 -10.88 1.32 1.20
C HIS A 24 -10.28 1.55 -0.17
N LYS A 25 -11.13 1.95 -1.09
CA LYS A 25 -10.72 2.35 -2.43
C LYS A 25 -9.86 3.58 -2.23
N HIS A 26 -8.56 3.33 -2.05
CA HIS A 26 -7.58 4.38 -1.87
C HIS A 26 -7.60 5.27 -3.10
N GLY A 27 -7.78 6.57 -2.90
CA GLY A 27 -7.53 7.54 -3.94
C GLY A 27 -6.07 7.39 -4.40
N SER A 28 -5.81 7.69 -5.64
CA SER A 28 -4.46 7.65 -6.22
C SER A 28 -4.14 9.03 -6.77
N PRO A 29 -3.61 9.95 -5.93
CA PRO A 29 -3.37 11.34 -6.33
C PRO A 29 -2.49 11.47 -7.58
N HIS A 30 -1.59 10.52 -7.81
CA HIS A 30 -0.65 10.54 -8.93
C HIS A 30 -0.90 9.42 -9.95
N GLY A 31 -2.03 8.70 -9.83
CA GLY A 31 -2.40 7.62 -10.76
C GLY A 31 -1.62 6.32 -10.58
N GLY A 32 -1.02 6.12 -9.42
CA GLY A 32 -0.22 4.95 -9.08
C GLY A 32 -0.96 3.93 -8.22
N ILE A 33 -0.18 3.08 -7.57
CA ILE A 33 -0.67 2.10 -6.60
C ILE A 33 -0.45 2.66 -5.21
N VAL A 34 -1.52 2.83 -4.44
CA VAL A 34 -1.48 3.31 -3.06
C VAL A 34 -1.61 2.13 -2.10
N LYS A 35 -0.75 2.10 -1.09
CA LYS A 35 -0.81 1.13 0.01
C LYS A 35 -0.66 1.79 1.35
N THR A 36 -1.39 1.30 2.33
CA THR A 36 -1.22 1.70 3.73
C THR A 36 0.19 1.36 4.21
N ALA A 37 0.84 2.31 4.86
CA ALA A 37 2.24 2.23 5.26
C ALA A 37 2.42 2.55 6.75
N GLY A 38 1.50 2.09 7.59
CA GLY A 38 1.40 2.36 9.01
C GLY A 38 0.12 3.13 9.36
N ALA A 39 -0.02 3.56 10.61
CA ALA A 39 -1.26 4.17 11.11
C ALA A 39 -1.56 5.55 10.49
N GLU A 40 -0.52 6.28 10.08
CA GLU A 40 -0.63 7.70 9.69
C GLU A 40 -0.24 7.96 8.23
N PHE A 41 0.26 6.95 7.51
CA PHE A 41 0.85 7.14 6.20
C PHE A 41 0.34 6.12 5.18
N HIS A 42 0.33 6.58 3.94
CA HIS A 42 0.25 5.73 2.77
C HIS A 42 1.47 5.98 1.89
N ILE A 43 1.83 5.00 1.09
CA ILE A 43 2.85 5.13 0.05
C ILE A 43 2.18 4.88 -1.29
N GLU A 44 2.39 5.80 -2.23
CA GLU A 44 2.00 5.63 -3.62
C GLU A 44 3.22 5.41 -4.49
N THR A 45 3.16 4.41 -5.38
CA THR A 45 4.19 4.16 -6.38
C THR A 45 3.64 4.33 -7.77
N VAL A 46 4.35 5.09 -8.60
CA VAL A 46 4.06 5.27 -10.03
C VAL A 46 5.22 4.72 -10.83
N LEU A 47 4.98 3.72 -11.65
CA LEU A 47 6.00 3.14 -12.51
C LEU A 47 5.90 3.76 -13.91
N LYS A 48 6.95 4.47 -14.32
CA LYS A 48 7.12 5.05 -15.65
C LYS A 48 8.32 4.42 -16.34
N GLY A 49 8.07 3.46 -17.22
CA GLY A 49 9.13 2.67 -17.82
C GLY A 49 9.91 1.91 -16.75
N GLN A 50 11.14 2.35 -16.47
CA GLN A 50 12.04 1.75 -15.49
C GLN A 50 12.26 2.61 -14.26
N VAL A 51 11.59 3.75 -14.21
CA VAL A 51 11.66 4.66 -13.07
C VAL A 51 10.42 4.48 -12.22
N MET A 52 10.62 4.09 -10.97
CA MET A 52 9.55 4.09 -9.98
C MET A 52 9.63 5.40 -9.20
N ILE A 53 8.55 6.16 -9.24
CA ILE A 53 8.39 7.37 -8.43
C ILE A 53 7.60 6.97 -7.19
N VAL A 54 8.06 7.42 -6.03
CA VAL A 54 7.50 7.05 -4.72
C VAL A 54 7.08 8.31 -4.00
N TYR A 55 5.80 8.39 -3.66
CA TYR A 55 5.20 9.48 -2.90
C TYR A 55 4.85 9.02 -1.49
N LEU A 56 5.04 9.90 -0.52
CA LEU A 56 4.51 9.75 0.82
C LEU A 56 3.19 10.50 0.91
N LEU A 57 2.15 9.83 1.37
CA LEU A 57 0.84 10.41 1.59
C LEU A 57 0.50 10.38 3.08
N ASP A 58 -0.30 11.33 3.54
CA ASP A 58 -0.85 11.31 4.90
C ASP A 58 -2.05 10.35 5.02
N ALA A 59 -2.68 10.31 6.18
CA ALA A 59 -3.84 9.46 6.44
C ALA A 59 -5.07 9.81 5.56
N ASN A 60 -5.11 11.02 5.01
CA ASN A 60 -6.16 11.48 4.08
C ASN A 60 -5.72 11.36 2.60
N GLU A 61 -4.64 10.62 2.35
CA GLU A 61 -4.08 10.39 1.01
C GLU A 61 -3.61 11.67 0.30
N LYS A 62 -3.28 12.71 1.07
CA LYS A 62 -2.66 13.92 0.56
C LYS A 62 -1.14 13.77 0.51
N THR A 63 -0.54 14.23 -0.58
CA THR A 63 0.92 14.20 -0.76
C THR A 63 1.62 15.02 0.31
N LYS A 64 2.60 14.40 0.96
CA LYS A 64 3.49 15.05 1.94
C LYS A 64 4.81 15.41 1.31
N THR A 65 5.42 16.48 1.84
CA THR A 65 6.82 16.78 1.50
C THR A 65 7.75 15.67 1.98
N VAL A 66 8.76 15.37 1.19
CA VAL A 66 9.85 14.44 1.55
C VAL A 66 11.13 15.16 1.92
N VAL A 67 11.08 16.47 2.05
CA VAL A 67 12.22 17.27 2.54
C VAL A 67 12.60 16.83 3.94
N GLY A 68 13.87 16.49 4.15
CA GLY A 68 14.36 15.95 5.43
C GLY A 68 14.01 14.48 5.68
N ALA A 69 13.27 13.83 4.80
CA ALA A 69 12.99 12.40 4.86
C ALA A 69 14.08 11.58 4.15
N THR A 70 14.19 10.30 4.54
CA THR A 70 15.03 9.31 3.86
C THR A 70 14.17 8.13 3.41
N ALA A 71 14.53 7.51 2.29
CA ALA A 71 13.84 6.36 1.79
C ALA A 71 14.80 5.25 1.34
N THR A 72 14.42 4.01 1.62
CA THR A 72 15.12 2.81 1.17
C THR A 72 14.14 1.86 0.50
N ALA A 73 14.63 1.08 -0.45
CA ALA A 73 13.89 0.01 -1.08
C ALA A 73 14.65 -1.31 -0.90
N LEU A 74 14.00 -2.31 -0.31
CA LEU A 74 14.44 -3.70 -0.37
C LEU A 74 13.82 -4.32 -1.60
N ILE A 75 14.62 -4.62 -2.60
CA ILE A 75 14.19 -5.14 -3.89
C ILE A 75 14.45 -6.64 -3.94
N GLN A 76 13.42 -7.41 -4.30
CA GLN A 76 13.55 -8.84 -4.55
C GLN A 76 13.42 -9.11 -6.04
N THR A 77 14.41 -9.78 -6.59
CA THR A 77 14.42 -10.24 -7.98
C THR A 77 13.67 -11.57 -8.14
N ALA A 78 13.34 -11.94 -9.37
CA ALA A 78 12.59 -13.16 -9.68
C ALA A 78 13.32 -14.45 -9.28
N ASP A 79 14.66 -14.43 -9.21
CA ASP A 79 15.50 -15.54 -8.73
C ASP A 79 15.62 -15.59 -7.19
N GLY A 80 14.90 -14.71 -6.47
CA GLY A 80 14.84 -14.68 -5.02
C GLY A 80 15.94 -13.88 -4.33
N LYS A 81 16.87 -13.30 -5.08
CA LYS A 81 17.91 -12.42 -4.51
C LYS A 81 17.31 -11.13 -4.02
N THR A 82 17.86 -10.58 -2.95
CA THR A 82 17.45 -9.30 -2.37
C THR A 82 18.59 -8.29 -2.39
N ASN A 83 18.26 -7.05 -2.61
CA ASN A 83 19.18 -5.93 -2.55
C ASN A 83 18.50 -4.71 -1.92
N THR A 84 19.20 -3.99 -1.07
CA THR A 84 18.72 -2.75 -0.46
C THR A 84 19.34 -1.55 -1.16
N VAL A 85 18.51 -0.65 -1.63
CA VAL A 85 18.91 0.57 -2.34
C VAL A 85 18.36 1.79 -1.61
N LYS A 86 19.19 2.81 -1.45
CA LYS A 86 18.76 4.11 -0.97
C LYS A 86 18.12 4.88 -2.14
N LEU A 87 16.90 5.39 -1.94
CA LEU A 87 16.21 6.19 -2.94
C LEU A 87 16.76 7.62 -2.95
N LYS A 88 16.75 8.23 -4.13
CA LYS A 88 17.11 9.65 -4.29
C LYS A 88 15.85 10.51 -4.23
N ALA A 89 15.93 11.66 -3.58
CA ALA A 89 14.86 12.63 -3.64
C ALA A 89 14.69 13.14 -5.08
N ASN A 90 13.44 13.24 -5.50
CA ASN A 90 13.03 13.78 -6.81
C ASN A 90 12.12 14.98 -6.54
N GLY A 91 12.73 16.15 -6.42
CA GLY A 91 12.06 17.35 -5.96
C GLY A 91 11.74 17.32 -4.47
N LYS A 92 10.63 17.97 -4.08
CA LYS A 92 10.21 18.12 -2.69
C LYS A 92 9.14 17.12 -2.25
N GLU A 93 8.54 16.38 -3.17
CA GLU A 93 7.34 15.58 -2.91
C GLU A 93 7.49 14.09 -3.22
N SER A 94 8.62 13.67 -3.78
CA SER A 94 8.80 12.26 -4.14
C SER A 94 10.24 11.79 -4.03
N PHE A 95 10.40 10.48 -4.03
CA PHE A 95 11.67 9.78 -4.25
C PHE A 95 11.64 9.06 -5.60
N MET A 96 12.81 8.69 -6.08
CA MET A 96 12.99 8.01 -7.34
C MET A 96 13.88 6.77 -7.15
N LEU A 97 13.43 5.66 -7.74
CA LEU A 97 14.15 4.40 -7.84
C LEU A 97 14.29 4.02 -9.31
N ASN A 98 15.53 3.87 -9.78
CA ASN A 98 15.80 3.36 -11.11
C ASN A 98 15.90 1.83 -11.07
N LEU A 99 15.09 1.15 -11.86
CA LEU A 99 15.11 -0.29 -12.04
C LEU A 99 15.92 -0.66 -13.29
N ASN A 100 16.61 -1.80 -13.24
CA ASN A 100 17.36 -2.28 -14.40
C ASN A 100 16.44 -3.06 -15.34
N LYS A 101 16.41 -2.69 -16.61
CA LYS A 101 15.58 -3.34 -17.64
C LYS A 101 15.87 -4.82 -17.83
N ALA A 102 17.12 -5.22 -17.66
CA ALA A 102 17.56 -6.60 -17.84
C ALA A 102 17.20 -7.52 -16.66
N VAL A 103 16.69 -6.96 -15.55
CA VAL A 103 16.39 -7.70 -14.33
C VAL A 103 14.88 -7.83 -14.17
N LYS A 104 14.41 -9.04 -13.90
CA LYS A 104 13.03 -9.28 -13.51
C LYS A 104 12.90 -9.12 -11.99
N TYR A 105 11.92 -8.35 -11.57
CA TYR A 105 11.65 -8.07 -10.16
C TYR A 105 10.34 -8.70 -9.72
N ASN A 106 10.32 -9.25 -8.52
CA ASN A 106 9.12 -9.79 -7.90
C ASN A 106 8.43 -8.74 -7.02
N LYS A 107 9.20 -8.11 -6.16
CA LYS A 107 8.68 -7.28 -5.08
C LYS A 107 9.64 -6.16 -4.73
N VAL A 108 9.08 -5.06 -4.30
CA VAL A 108 9.84 -3.99 -3.65
C VAL A 108 9.15 -3.64 -2.32
N ILE A 109 9.93 -3.54 -1.26
CA ILE A 109 9.47 -3.04 0.04
C ILE A 109 10.11 -1.68 0.25
N ILE A 110 9.28 -0.65 0.34
CA ILE A 110 9.72 0.73 0.49
C ILE A 110 9.54 1.14 1.94
N THR A 111 10.58 1.71 2.53
CA THR A 111 10.55 2.30 3.87
C THR A 111 10.97 3.75 3.78
N ILE A 112 10.10 4.64 4.24
CA ILE A 112 10.34 6.09 4.33
C ILE A 112 10.41 6.47 5.81
N LYS A 113 11.46 7.18 6.19
CA LYS A 113 11.62 7.73 7.55
C LYS A 113 11.51 9.23 7.51
N THR A 114 10.61 9.79 8.30
CA THR A 114 10.37 11.23 8.40
C THR A 114 9.88 11.60 9.79
N GLY A 115 10.42 12.68 10.37
CA GLY A 115 9.98 13.20 11.66
C GLY A 115 9.97 12.16 12.80
N GLY A 116 10.96 11.26 12.84
CA GLY A 116 11.03 10.18 13.84
C GLY A 116 10.04 9.03 13.63
N LYS A 117 9.25 9.07 12.55
CA LYS A 117 8.29 8.03 12.16
C LYS A 117 8.76 7.25 10.96
N SER A 118 8.24 6.04 10.80
CA SER A 118 8.57 5.15 9.67
C SER A 118 7.29 4.71 8.98
N ALA A 119 7.28 4.80 7.66
CA ALA A 119 6.23 4.29 6.79
C ALA A 119 6.80 3.17 5.92
N THR A 120 6.18 2.00 5.92
CA THR A 120 6.64 0.84 5.14
C THR A 120 5.50 0.20 4.38
N ALA A 121 5.69 -0.05 3.09
CA ALA A 121 4.73 -0.77 2.25
C ALA A 121 5.44 -1.66 1.23
N SER A 122 4.76 -2.74 0.85
CA SER A 122 5.26 -3.74 -0.10
C SER A 122 4.45 -3.69 -1.39
N PHE A 123 5.14 -3.68 -2.53
CA PHE A 123 4.56 -3.62 -3.87
C PHE A 123 5.02 -4.80 -4.71
N ASP A 124 4.07 -5.50 -5.34
CA ASP A 124 4.36 -6.57 -6.28
C ASP A 124 4.70 -5.98 -7.64
N LEU A 125 5.86 -6.38 -8.19
CA LEU A 125 6.33 -5.97 -9.50
C LEU A 125 6.15 -7.05 -10.57
N ALA A 126 5.87 -8.29 -10.15
CA ALA A 126 5.67 -9.41 -11.07
C ALA A 126 4.33 -9.35 -11.81
N LYS A 127 3.31 -8.72 -11.20
CA LYS A 127 2.00 -8.52 -11.83
C LYS A 127 2.04 -7.21 -12.61
N LYS A 128 2.06 -7.28 -13.95
CA LYS A 128 1.64 -6.14 -14.77
C LYS A 128 0.21 -5.81 -14.35
N THR A 129 0.00 -4.69 -13.72
CA THR A 129 -1.35 -4.15 -13.49
C THR A 129 -1.87 -3.74 -14.87
N THR A 130 -2.57 -4.63 -15.54
CA THR A 130 -3.43 -4.26 -16.66
C THR A 130 -4.55 -3.43 -16.05
N VAL A 131 -4.42 -2.12 -16.11
CA VAL A 131 -5.56 -1.22 -15.97
C VAL A 131 -6.48 -1.56 -17.14
N LYS A 132 -7.52 -2.32 -16.84
CA LYS A 132 -8.61 -2.54 -17.80
C LYS A 132 -9.29 -1.19 -17.97
N HIS A 133 -8.96 -0.48 -19.04
CA HIS A 133 -9.86 0.53 -19.56
C HIS A 133 -11.13 -0.23 -19.98
N ALA A 134 -12.19 0.00 -19.24
CA ALA A 134 -13.52 -0.34 -19.68
C ALA A 134 -13.84 0.66 -20.81
N ASP A 135 -13.55 0.26 -22.04
CA ASP A 135 -14.15 0.89 -23.21
C ASP A 135 -15.62 0.50 -23.21
N ASP A 136 -16.42 1.42 -22.69
CA ASP A 136 -17.87 1.38 -22.84
C ASP A 136 -18.22 1.91 -24.25
N HIS A 137 -18.12 1.03 -25.25
CA HIS A 137 -18.70 1.30 -26.56
C HIS A 137 -20.17 0.90 -26.52
N LYS A 138 -20.97 1.88 -26.16
CA LYS A 138 -22.41 1.85 -26.34
C LYS A 138 -22.72 2.18 -27.80
N HIS A 139 -23.18 1.17 -28.55
CA HIS A 139 -23.94 1.37 -29.78
C HIS A 139 -25.42 1.43 -29.46
#